data_fe1a2778ef6a9b1fda6455686d8040ff
#
_entry.id   fe1a2778ef6a9b1fda6455686d8040ff
#
_cell.length_a   1.000
_cell.length_b   1.000
_cell.length_c   1.000
_cell.angle_alpha   90.00
_cell.angle_beta   90.00
_cell.angle_gamma   90.00
#
_symmetry.space_group_name_H-M   'P 1'
#
loop_
_entity.id
_entity.type
_entity.pdbx_description
1 polymer ?
#
loop_
_entity_poly.entity_id
_entity_poly.type
_entity_poly.pdbx_seq_one_letter_code
_entity_poly.pdbx_strand_id
1 'polypeptide(L)'
;MATMLCFITTDANLSSDCLRKCTLECVEESFNRITIDGDMSTNDTVLVLANGKSGMPSIRRNSSACKIFRAALQYVMLELAKAVVRDGERVTKFVTVEVKGARTYLDAKKVAEAVSKSALVKSSWNGGDPNWGRIIHAVGYSRARIREELVDIFINEKAACLGGLQAPTPMDDLRAIVAKPDFTINIHLNQGEASYTMYTSDPSPEYVDFNRSEYAYWKQARKDGLV
;
A
#
# COMPACT_ATOMS: atom_id res chain seq x y z
N MET A 1 11.05 0.15 -10.04
CA MET A 1 10.80 -0.90 -9.01
C MET A 1 11.31 -2.23 -9.53
N ALA A 2 12.02 -2.98 -8.71
CA ALA A 2 12.40 -4.36 -9.05
C ALA A 2 11.16 -5.24 -9.18
N THR A 3 11.25 -6.32 -9.96
CA THR A 3 10.13 -7.27 -10.12
C THR A 3 9.81 -7.94 -8.79
N MET A 4 8.53 -7.89 -8.39
CA MET A 4 8.03 -8.57 -7.19
C MET A 4 7.60 -10.00 -7.55
N LEU A 5 8.18 -10.98 -6.88
CA LEU A 5 7.81 -12.39 -7.01
C LEU A 5 7.35 -12.92 -5.65
N CYS A 6 6.13 -13.44 -5.59
CA CYS A 6 5.57 -14.03 -4.38
C CYS A 6 5.10 -15.46 -4.66
N PHE A 7 5.58 -16.42 -3.87
CA PHE A 7 5.22 -17.82 -3.96
C PHE A 7 4.62 -18.29 -2.64
N ILE A 8 3.37 -18.72 -2.66
CA ILE A 8 2.64 -19.25 -1.49
C ILE A 8 2.30 -20.70 -1.77
N THR A 9 2.67 -21.59 -0.88
CA THR A 9 2.39 -23.03 -1.00
C THR A 9 1.49 -23.49 0.13
N THR A 10 0.60 -24.44 -0.17
CA THR A 10 -0.30 -25.07 0.81
C THR A 10 -0.56 -26.53 0.45
N ASP A 11 -0.84 -27.36 1.44
CA ASP A 11 -1.31 -28.72 1.28
C ASP A 11 -2.83 -28.85 1.22
N ALA A 12 -3.56 -27.74 1.31
CA ALA A 12 -5.02 -27.70 1.29
C ALA A 12 -5.60 -28.37 0.03
N ASN A 13 -6.66 -29.14 0.23
CA ASN A 13 -7.37 -29.82 -0.85
C ASN A 13 -8.51 -28.95 -1.37
N LEU A 14 -8.31 -28.29 -2.52
CA LEU A 14 -9.33 -27.47 -3.16
C LEU A 14 -9.17 -27.50 -4.69
N SER A 15 -10.26 -27.24 -5.40
CA SER A 15 -10.22 -27.18 -6.87
C SER A 15 -9.46 -25.93 -7.34
N SER A 16 -8.86 -26.00 -8.53
CA SER A 16 -8.17 -24.87 -9.16
C SER A 16 -9.06 -23.62 -9.30
N ASP A 17 -10.35 -23.80 -9.59
CA ASP A 17 -11.31 -22.70 -9.68
C ASP A 17 -11.53 -22.02 -8.32
N CYS A 18 -11.68 -22.82 -7.25
CA CYS A 18 -11.80 -22.29 -5.89
C CYS A 18 -10.52 -21.55 -5.46
N LEU A 19 -9.34 -22.13 -5.71
CA LEU A 19 -8.06 -21.52 -5.43
C LEU A 19 -7.90 -20.19 -6.19
N ARG A 20 -8.15 -20.19 -7.50
CA ARG A 20 -8.08 -19.00 -8.33
C ARG A 20 -8.96 -17.87 -7.81
N LYS A 21 -10.22 -18.17 -7.47
CA LYS A 21 -11.14 -17.16 -6.91
C LYS A 21 -10.60 -16.57 -5.61
N CYS A 22 -10.21 -17.41 -4.65
CA CYS A 22 -9.62 -16.94 -3.38
C CYS A 22 -8.37 -16.09 -3.61
N THR A 23 -7.48 -16.50 -4.52
CA THR A 23 -6.27 -15.76 -4.86
C THR A 23 -6.58 -14.37 -5.40
N LEU A 24 -7.48 -14.26 -6.38
CA LEU A 24 -7.84 -12.96 -6.97
C LEU A 24 -8.45 -12.01 -5.95
N GLU A 25 -9.38 -12.51 -5.11
CA GLU A 25 -9.99 -11.69 -4.05
C GLU A 25 -8.93 -11.22 -3.03
N CYS A 26 -8.01 -12.11 -2.62
CA CYS A 26 -6.98 -11.77 -1.66
C CYS A 26 -5.90 -10.82 -2.23
N VAL A 27 -5.52 -10.95 -3.50
CA VAL A 27 -4.59 -10.02 -4.16
C VAL A 27 -5.15 -8.60 -4.20
N GLU A 28 -6.45 -8.43 -4.49
CA GLU A 28 -7.09 -7.10 -4.50
C GLU A 28 -7.07 -6.43 -3.11
N GLU A 29 -7.08 -7.22 -2.05
CA GLU A 29 -7.04 -6.72 -0.67
C GLU A 29 -5.63 -6.71 -0.04
N SER A 30 -4.58 -7.01 -0.81
CA SER A 30 -3.18 -7.08 -0.34
C SER A 30 -2.20 -6.44 -1.31
N PHE A 31 -1.70 -7.17 -2.30
CA PHE A 31 -0.67 -6.69 -3.24
C PHE A 31 -1.15 -5.52 -4.12
N ASN A 32 -2.45 -5.44 -4.42
CA ASN A 32 -3.01 -4.29 -5.14
C ASN A 32 -3.20 -3.05 -4.23
N ARG A 33 -2.84 -3.15 -2.95
CA ARG A 33 -2.91 -2.04 -1.97
C ARG A 33 -1.55 -1.54 -1.52
N ILE A 34 -0.49 -1.88 -2.23
CA ILE A 34 0.85 -1.41 -1.91
C ILE A 34 1.43 -0.57 -3.05
N THR A 35 2.32 0.33 -2.70
CA THR A 35 3.18 1.02 -3.66
C THR A 35 4.46 1.51 -2.98
N ILE A 36 5.60 1.43 -3.66
CA ILE A 36 6.88 1.96 -3.19
C ILE A 36 7.17 3.28 -3.89
N ASP A 37 7.20 3.29 -5.21
CA ASP A 37 7.56 4.44 -6.05
C ASP A 37 6.45 4.92 -7.01
N GLY A 38 5.30 4.24 -7.01
CA GLY A 38 4.18 4.54 -7.89
C GLY A 38 4.11 3.69 -9.15
N ASP A 39 5.18 2.98 -9.48
CA ASP A 39 5.30 2.17 -10.69
C ASP A 39 5.07 0.66 -10.42
N MET A 40 4.91 -0.08 -11.51
CA MET A 40 4.85 -1.54 -11.54
C MET A 40 5.93 -2.05 -12.48
N SER A 41 6.45 -3.26 -12.22
CA SER A 41 7.29 -3.95 -13.20
C SER A 41 6.43 -4.66 -14.26
N THR A 42 7.08 -5.11 -15.33
CA THR A 42 6.43 -5.91 -16.38
C THR A 42 6.16 -7.35 -15.94
N ASN A 43 6.72 -7.80 -14.82
CA ASN A 43 6.80 -9.21 -14.42
C ASN A 43 6.35 -9.48 -12.98
N ASP A 44 5.69 -8.53 -12.31
CA ASP A 44 5.15 -8.73 -10.96
C ASP A 44 4.21 -9.93 -10.93
N THR A 45 4.46 -10.86 -10.00
CA THR A 45 3.77 -12.15 -10.01
C THR A 45 3.48 -12.64 -8.60
N VAL A 46 2.24 -13.06 -8.36
CA VAL A 46 1.82 -13.79 -7.15
C VAL A 46 1.32 -15.16 -7.56
N LEU A 47 1.95 -16.21 -7.07
CA LEU A 47 1.56 -17.60 -7.31
C LEU A 47 1.13 -18.27 -6.01
N VAL A 48 -0.02 -18.95 -6.06
CA VAL A 48 -0.51 -19.81 -4.97
C VAL A 48 -0.64 -21.23 -5.48
N LEU A 49 0.06 -22.16 -4.84
CA LEU A 49 0.17 -23.57 -5.23
C LEU A 49 -0.44 -24.44 -4.12
N ALA A 50 -1.42 -25.27 -4.45
CA ALA A 50 -2.07 -26.20 -3.54
C ALA A 50 -1.90 -27.64 -4.06
N ASN A 51 -1.31 -28.54 -3.25
CA ASN A 51 -1.05 -29.92 -3.66
C ASN A 51 -2.11 -30.93 -3.18
N GLY A 52 -3.06 -30.53 -2.35
CA GLY A 52 -4.16 -31.37 -1.87
C GLY A 52 -3.77 -32.50 -0.90
N LYS A 53 -2.55 -32.49 -0.36
CA LYS A 53 -2.03 -33.58 0.48
C LYS A 53 -2.31 -33.46 1.98
N SER A 54 -3.12 -32.50 2.40
CA SER A 54 -3.48 -32.30 3.81
C SER A 54 -4.26 -33.46 4.45
N GLY A 55 -4.78 -34.39 3.64
CA GLY A 55 -5.69 -35.45 4.12
C GLY A 55 -7.10 -34.95 4.48
N MET A 56 -7.38 -33.67 4.38
CA MET A 56 -8.65 -33.06 4.68
C MET A 56 -9.65 -33.22 3.51
N PRO A 57 -10.99 -33.23 3.80
CA PRO A 57 -12.00 -33.21 2.74
C PRO A 57 -11.80 -32.00 1.80
N SER A 58 -12.19 -32.17 0.54
CA SER A 58 -12.06 -31.12 -0.45
C SER A 58 -12.86 -29.88 -0.07
N ILE A 59 -12.21 -28.73 -0.07
CA ILE A 59 -12.78 -27.40 0.20
C ILE A 59 -13.64 -27.00 -1.00
N ARG A 60 -14.94 -26.92 -0.79
CA ARG A 60 -15.92 -26.51 -1.81
C ARG A 60 -16.11 -25.00 -1.81
N ARG A 61 -16.28 -24.42 -2.99
CA ARG A 61 -16.61 -23.00 -3.17
C ARG A 61 -17.80 -22.60 -2.29
N ASN A 62 -17.71 -21.43 -1.66
CA ASN A 62 -18.75 -20.86 -0.76
C ASN A 62 -19.01 -21.64 0.53
N SER A 63 -18.27 -22.72 0.83
CA SER A 63 -18.35 -23.40 2.11
C SER A 63 -17.73 -22.60 3.26
N SER A 64 -18.03 -22.98 4.51
CA SER A 64 -17.35 -22.41 5.69
C SER A 64 -15.84 -22.65 5.63
N ALA A 65 -15.40 -23.82 5.20
CA ALA A 65 -13.98 -24.12 5.00
C ALA A 65 -13.34 -23.21 3.95
N CYS A 66 -14.04 -22.86 2.86
CA CYS A 66 -13.55 -21.90 1.87
C CYS A 66 -13.39 -20.50 2.47
N LYS A 67 -14.32 -20.05 3.33
CA LYS A 67 -14.20 -18.75 4.02
C LYS A 67 -12.99 -18.71 4.95
N ILE A 68 -12.75 -19.80 5.71
CA ILE A 68 -11.59 -19.91 6.59
C ILE A 68 -10.29 -19.90 5.79
N PHE A 69 -10.21 -20.71 4.73
CA PHE A 69 -9.04 -20.74 3.84
C PHE A 69 -8.76 -19.35 3.25
N ARG A 70 -9.79 -18.66 2.73
CA ARG A 70 -9.66 -17.31 2.18
C ARG A 70 -9.16 -16.32 3.24
N ALA A 71 -9.67 -16.39 4.47
CA ALA A 71 -9.24 -15.49 5.55
C ALA A 71 -7.77 -15.72 5.91
N ALA A 72 -7.33 -16.99 5.99
CA ALA A 72 -5.93 -17.32 6.24
C ALA A 72 -5.02 -16.87 5.09
N LEU A 73 -5.43 -17.11 3.83
CA LEU A 73 -4.70 -16.66 2.65
C LEU A 73 -4.61 -15.13 2.60
N GLN A 74 -5.70 -14.44 2.93
CA GLN A 74 -5.75 -12.98 3.02
C GLN A 74 -4.74 -12.44 4.04
N TYR A 75 -4.71 -13.04 5.23
CA TYR A 75 -3.76 -12.65 6.26
C TYR A 75 -2.31 -12.79 5.79
N VAL A 76 -1.96 -13.95 5.22
CA VAL A 76 -0.61 -14.22 4.71
C VAL A 76 -0.24 -13.24 3.60
N MET A 77 -1.13 -13.04 2.61
CA MET A 77 -0.87 -12.13 1.50
C MET A 77 -0.72 -10.68 1.95
N LEU A 78 -1.53 -10.23 2.91
CA LEU A 78 -1.45 -8.87 3.43
C LEU A 78 -0.14 -8.64 4.19
N GLU A 79 0.29 -9.59 5.02
CA GLU A 79 1.55 -9.46 5.74
C GLU A 79 2.76 -9.51 4.79
N LEU A 80 2.74 -10.36 3.76
CA LEU A 80 3.77 -10.38 2.72
C LEU A 80 3.79 -9.06 1.92
N ALA A 81 2.63 -8.53 1.55
CA ALA A 81 2.54 -7.25 0.84
C ALA A 81 3.12 -6.09 1.67
N LYS A 82 2.80 -6.03 2.97
CA LYS A 82 3.40 -5.05 3.89
C LYS A 82 4.91 -5.24 4.05
N ALA A 83 5.38 -6.49 4.09
CA ALA A 83 6.81 -6.81 4.16
C ALA A 83 7.54 -6.28 2.91
N VAL A 84 6.97 -6.43 1.70
CA VAL A 84 7.53 -5.86 0.46
C VAL A 84 7.71 -4.34 0.57
N VAL A 85 6.73 -3.61 1.15
CA VAL A 85 6.85 -2.16 1.33
C VAL A 85 7.93 -1.81 2.35
N ARG A 86 8.02 -2.58 3.46
CA ARG A 86 9.02 -2.35 4.53
C ARG A 86 10.44 -2.62 4.06
N ASP A 87 10.61 -3.58 3.15
CA ASP A 87 11.89 -3.97 2.55
C ASP A 87 12.16 -3.27 1.22
N GLY A 88 11.39 -2.23 0.91
CA GLY A 88 11.60 -1.42 -0.29
C GLY A 88 12.98 -0.77 -0.30
N GLU A 89 13.50 -0.48 -1.50
CA GLU A 89 14.85 0.04 -1.72
C GLU A 89 15.12 1.30 -0.90
N ARG A 90 15.93 1.15 0.17
CA ARG A 90 16.36 2.27 1.04
C ARG A 90 15.21 3.10 1.63
N VAL A 91 14.04 2.53 1.82
CA VAL A 91 12.92 3.20 2.49
C VAL A 91 13.24 3.44 3.96
N THR A 92 12.75 4.54 4.52
CA THR A 92 12.92 4.86 5.94
C THR A 92 11.60 4.92 6.70
N LYS A 93 10.48 4.96 5.97
CA LYS A 93 9.13 5.07 6.51
C LYS A 93 8.20 4.02 5.90
N PHE A 94 7.39 3.42 6.76
CA PHE A 94 6.21 2.65 6.35
C PHE A 94 4.96 3.46 6.68
N VAL A 95 4.20 3.84 5.66
CA VAL A 95 3.04 4.72 5.84
C VAL A 95 1.77 4.00 5.41
N THR A 96 0.80 3.95 6.31
CA THR A 96 -0.56 3.52 5.99
C THR A 96 -1.39 4.74 5.60
N VAL A 97 -2.03 4.71 4.43
CA VAL A 97 -2.98 5.74 3.99
C VAL A 97 -4.38 5.14 4.04
N GLU A 98 -5.18 5.58 5.01
CA GLU A 98 -6.58 5.18 5.16
C GLU A 98 -7.51 6.30 4.68
N VAL A 99 -8.39 5.97 3.75
CA VAL A 99 -9.46 6.86 3.28
C VAL A 99 -10.79 6.30 3.75
N LYS A 100 -11.58 7.11 4.45
CA LYS A 100 -12.89 6.77 5.01
C LYS A 100 -13.94 7.80 4.57
N GLY A 101 -15.21 7.41 4.65
CA GLY A 101 -16.31 8.33 4.39
C GLY A 101 -16.45 8.76 2.93
N ALA A 102 -15.93 7.98 1.98
CA ALA A 102 -16.11 8.24 0.55
C ALA A 102 -17.53 7.85 0.08
N ARG A 103 -17.99 8.48 -0.98
CA ARG A 103 -19.28 8.14 -1.63
C ARG A 103 -19.28 6.73 -2.24
N THR A 104 -18.15 6.34 -2.81
CA THR A 104 -17.98 5.03 -3.44
C THR A 104 -16.59 4.46 -3.11
N TYR A 105 -16.48 3.13 -3.19
CA TYR A 105 -15.20 2.42 -3.08
C TYR A 105 -14.16 2.96 -4.08
N LEU A 106 -14.60 3.27 -5.31
CA LEU A 106 -13.71 3.81 -6.34
C LEU A 106 -13.19 5.20 -5.99
N ASP A 107 -14.02 6.05 -5.38
CA ASP A 107 -13.56 7.38 -4.92
C ASP A 107 -12.55 7.23 -3.78
N ALA A 108 -12.79 6.34 -2.81
CA ALA A 108 -11.83 6.06 -1.75
C ALA A 108 -10.49 5.56 -2.32
N LYS A 109 -10.54 4.61 -3.26
CA LYS A 109 -9.35 4.06 -3.94
C LYS A 109 -8.56 5.15 -4.66
N LYS A 110 -9.22 5.99 -5.47
CA LYS A 110 -8.57 7.10 -6.19
C LYS A 110 -7.84 8.07 -5.27
N VAL A 111 -8.46 8.43 -4.14
CA VAL A 111 -7.83 9.31 -3.14
C VAL A 111 -6.62 8.64 -2.51
N ALA A 112 -6.77 7.40 -2.05
CA ALA A 112 -5.66 6.66 -1.45
C ALA A 112 -4.48 6.49 -2.41
N GLU A 113 -4.74 6.15 -3.68
CA GLU A 113 -3.72 6.04 -4.73
C GLU A 113 -3.02 7.38 -4.99
N ALA A 114 -3.79 8.47 -5.12
CA ALA A 114 -3.23 9.79 -5.40
C ALA A 114 -2.27 10.25 -4.30
N VAL A 115 -2.66 10.06 -3.04
CA VAL A 115 -1.82 10.42 -1.87
C VAL A 115 -0.61 9.50 -1.77
N SER A 116 -0.80 8.18 -1.87
CA SER A 116 0.27 7.19 -1.71
C SER A 116 1.32 7.24 -2.83
N LYS A 117 0.96 7.71 -4.02
CA LYS A 117 1.86 7.83 -5.19
C LYS A 117 2.43 9.25 -5.38
N SER A 118 1.99 10.23 -4.59
CA SER A 118 2.46 11.60 -4.71
C SER A 118 3.92 11.75 -4.26
N ALA A 119 4.83 11.99 -5.18
CA ALA A 119 6.23 12.25 -4.86
C ALA A 119 6.38 13.45 -3.89
N LEU A 120 5.52 14.47 -4.05
CA LEU A 120 5.54 15.67 -3.21
C LEU A 120 5.12 15.37 -1.76
N VAL A 121 4.10 14.53 -1.58
CA VAL A 121 3.66 14.06 -0.25
C VAL A 121 4.73 13.16 0.39
N LYS A 122 5.20 12.17 -0.36
CA LYS A 122 6.17 11.18 0.13
C LYS A 122 7.50 11.83 0.54
N SER A 123 7.99 12.80 -0.22
CA SER A 123 9.20 13.55 0.13
C SER A 123 9.04 14.41 1.38
N SER A 124 7.83 14.88 1.72
CA SER A 124 7.61 15.56 2.99
C SER A 124 7.75 14.61 4.19
N TRP A 125 7.31 13.37 4.04
CA TRP A 125 7.47 12.36 5.08
C TRP A 125 8.94 12.02 5.35
N ASN A 126 9.75 11.87 4.31
CA ASN A 126 11.19 11.69 4.44
C ASN A 126 11.85 12.86 5.15
N GLY A 127 11.48 14.08 4.79
CA GLY A 127 11.95 15.31 5.41
C GLY A 127 11.41 15.60 6.82
N GLY A 128 10.58 14.72 7.38
CA GLY A 128 9.96 14.93 8.71
C GLY A 128 8.94 16.07 8.74
N ASP A 129 8.39 16.47 7.59
CA ASP A 129 7.42 17.55 7.46
C ASP A 129 5.98 16.98 7.41
N PRO A 130 5.13 17.22 8.43
CA PRO A 130 3.74 16.78 8.45
C PRO A 130 2.84 17.66 7.56
N ASN A 131 3.18 17.76 6.28
CA ASN A 131 2.60 18.71 5.34
C ASN A 131 1.19 18.27 4.87
N TRP A 132 0.18 18.59 5.67
CA TRP A 132 -1.21 18.31 5.31
C TRP A 132 -1.66 19.04 4.03
N GLY A 133 -1.05 20.21 3.71
CA GLY A 133 -1.34 20.94 2.48
C GLY A 133 -0.98 20.15 1.22
N ARG A 134 0.12 19.39 1.25
CA ARG A 134 0.48 18.46 0.16
C ARG A 134 -0.49 17.28 0.07
N ILE A 135 -0.98 16.81 1.21
CA ILE A 135 -1.94 15.71 1.26
C ILE A 135 -3.27 16.16 0.66
N ILE A 136 -3.84 17.30 1.11
CA ILE A 136 -5.13 17.79 0.58
C ILE A 136 -5.03 18.16 -0.90
N HIS A 137 -3.88 18.65 -1.36
CA HIS A 137 -3.61 18.86 -2.78
C HIS A 137 -3.69 17.54 -3.56
N ALA A 138 -3.09 16.45 -3.05
CA ALA A 138 -3.19 15.13 -3.68
C ALA A 138 -4.63 14.59 -3.67
N VAL A 139 -5.39 14.82 -2.59
CA VAL A 139 -6.83 14.54 -2.54
C VAL A 139 -7.56 15.27 -3.67
N GLY A 140 -7.27 16.56 -3.86
CA GLY A 140 -7.94 17.41 -4.86
C GLY A 140 -7.75 16.93 -6.30
N TYR A 141 -6.54 16.49 -6.70
CA TYR A 141 -6.31 16.00 -8.07
C TYR A 141 -6.60 14.50 -8.28
N SER A 142 -7.08 13.79 -7.27
CA SER A 142 -7.35 12.34 -7.30
C SER A 142 -8.39 11.88 -8.33
N ARG A 143 -9.12 12.82 -8.94
CA ARG A 143 -10.28 12.57 -9.83
C ARG A 143 -11.44 11.86 -9.12
N ALA A 144 -11.48 11.85 -7.79
CA ALA A 144 -12.64 11.46 -7.01
C ALA A 144 -13.60 12.63 -6.86
N ARG A 145 -14.85 12.35 -6.48
CA ARG A 145 -15.83 13.41 -6.19
C ARG A 145 -15.63 13.91 -4.77
N ILE A 146 -14.93 15.03 -4.62
CA ILE A 146 -14.55 15.63 -3.34
C ILE A 146 -15.30 16.93 -3.09
N ARG A 147 -15.60 17.17 -1.83
CA ARG A 147 -16.01 18.47 -1.27
C ARG A 147 -14.95 18.87 -0.25
N GLU A 148 -14.15 19.87 -0.58
CA GLU A 148 -12.98 20.29 0.21
C GLU A 148 -13.36 20.60 1.65
N GLU A 149 -14.47 21.31 1.85
CA GLU A 149 -14.98 21.72 3.14
C GLU A 149 -15.44 20.57 4.06
N LEU A 150 -15.43 19.34 3.56
CA LEU A 150 -15.73 18.12 4.32
C LEU A 150 -14.49 17.26 4.59
N VAL A 151 -13.32 17.64 4.08
CA VAL A 151 -12.11 16.81 4.20
C VAL A 151 -11.44 17.07 5.54
N ASP A 152 -11.29 15.99 6.33
CA ASP A 152 -10.45 15.98 7.52
C ASP A 152 -9.23 15.09 7.29
N ILE A 153 -8.07 15.52 7.79
CA ILE A 153 -6.83 14.76 7.70
C ILE A 153 -6.22 14.64 9.09
N PHE A 154 -5.93 13.39 9.48
CA PHE A 154 -5.24 13.09 10.74
C PHE A 154 -3.92 12.38 10.44
N ILE A 155 -2.91 12.66 11.26
CA ILE A 155 -1.65 11.92 11.30
C ILE A 155 -1.67 11.11 12.60
N ASN A 156 -1.81 9.80 12.47
CA ASN A 156 -2.32 8.92 13.52
C ASN A 156 -3.66 9.47 14.06
N GLU A 157 -3.74 9.76 15.37
CA GLU A 157 -4.93 10.29 16.02
C GLU A 157 -4.99 11.84 16.05
N LYS A 158 -3.93 12.54 15.61
CA LYS A 158 -3.88 14.01 15.72
C LYS A 158 -4.37 14.67 14.45
N ALA A 159 -5.32 15.58 14.58
CA ALA A 159 -5.85 16.34 13.46
C ALA A 159 -4.79 17.28 12.88
N ALA A 160 -4.54 17.19 11.59
CA ALA A 160 -3.67 18.11 10.84
C ALA A 160 -4.50 19.09 10.00
N CYS A 161 -5.68 18.63 9.52
CA CYS A 161 -6.64 19.43 8.77
C CYS A 161 -8.05 19.05 9.21
N LEU A 162 -8.93 20.02 9.37
CA LEU A 162 -10.36 19.84 9.66
C LEU A 162 -11.18 20.75 8.75
N GLY A 163 -12.16 20.16 8.06
CA GLY A 163 -13.00 20.88 7.10
C GLY A 163 -12.22 21.63 6.03
N GLY A 164 -11.12 21.03 5.52
CA GLY A 164 -10.24 21.64 4.52
C GLY A 164 -9.28 22.72 5.05
N LEU A 165 -9.31 23.04 6.33
CA LEU A 165 -8.50 24.08 6.95
C LEU A 165 -7.52 23.50 7.98
N GLN A 166 -6.46 24.24 8.30
CA GLN A 166 -5.47 23.84 9.29
C GLN A 166 -6.13 23.60 10.65
N ALA A 167 -5.88 22.43 11.24
CA ALA A 167 -6.32 22.10 12.59
C ALA A 167 -5.48 22.84 13.67
N PRO A 168 -6.01 23.04 14.88
CA PRO A 168 -5.29 23.74 15.96
C PRO A 168 -4.17 22.91 16.60
N THR A 169 -3.91 21.71 16.13
CA THR A 169 -2.83 20.85 16.66
C THR A 169 -1.46 21.49 16.51
N PRO A 170 -0.64 21.56 17.57
CA PRO A 170 0.72 22.09 17.47
C PRO A 170 1.54 21.32 16.44
N MET A 171 2.29 22.05 15.62
CA MET A 171 3.08 21.45 14.53
C MET A 171 4.14 20.47 15.05
N ASP A 172 4.73 20.74 16.21
CA ASP A 172 5.75 19.85 16.80
C ASP A 172 5.18 18.51 17.23
N ASP A 173 3.91 18.45 17.60
CA ASP A 173 3.21 17.19 17.89
C ASP A 173 3.06 16.32 16.63
N LEU A 174 2.72 16.95 15.51
CA LEU A 174 2.63 16.27 14.21
C LEU A 174 4.02 15.83 13.72
N ARG A 175 5.04 16.68 13.88
CA ARG A 175 6.44 16.34 13.55
C ARG A 175 6.95 15.15 14.34
N ALA A 176 6.64 15.06 15.63
CA ALA A 176 7.01 13.94 16.48
C ALA A 176 6.42 12.60 16.00
N ILE A 177 5.26 12.62 15.33
CA ILE A 177 4.67 11.42 14.72
C ILE A 177 5.38 11.06 13.42
N VAL A 178 5.55 12.02 12.51
CA VAL A 178 6.16 11.79 11.19
C VAL A 178 7.66 11.45 11.31
N ALA A 179 8.31 11.82 12.40
CA ALA A 179 9.67 11.38 12.71
C ALA A 179 9.81 9.87 12.94
N LYS A 180 8.73 9.18 13.32
CA LYS A 180 8.74 7.72 13.54
C LYS A 180 8.83 6.96 12.22
N PRO A 181 9.34 5.72 12.23
CA PRO A 181 9.41 4.88 11.04
C PRO A 181 8.03 4.42 10.55
N ASP A 182 7.04 4.33 11.43
CA ASP A 182 5.68 3.88 11.12
C ASP A 182 4.65 4.92 11.57
N PHE A 183 3.75 5.31 10.67
CA PHE A 183 2.60 6.15 11.00
C PHE A 183 1.46 5.98 9.97
N THR A 184 0.29 6.50 10.32
CA THR A 184 -0.92 6.43 9.50
C THR A 184 -1.39 7.83 9.11
N ILE A 185 -1.76 8.01 7.86
CA ILE A 185 -2.51 9.16 7.35
C ILE A 185 -3.98 8.73 7.23
N ASN A 186 -4.84 9.30 8.06
CA ASN A 186 -6.27 9.06 8.00
C ASN A 186 -6.95 10.24 7.29
N ILE A 187 -7.65 9.97 6.18
CA ILE A 187 -8.36 10.96 5.38
C ILE A 187 -9.85 10.65 5.46
N HIS A 188 -10.61 11.54 6.08
CA HIS A 188 -12.05 11.42 6.15
C HIS A 188 -12.69 12.36 5.13
N LEU A 189 -13.43 11.80 4.19
CA LEU A 189 -14.10 12.57 3.15
C LEU A 189 -15.51 13.02 3.56
N ASN A 190 -16.10 12.40 4.60
CA ASN A 190 -17.38 12.73 5.20
C ASN A 190 -18.56 12.84 4.20
N GLN A 191 -18.55 12.01 3.14
CA GLN A 191 -19.53 12.03 2.06
C GLN A 191 -20.27 10.69 1.88
N GLY A 192 -19.94 9.67 2.67
CA GLY A 192 -20.52 8.31 2.61
C GLY A 192 -19.83 7.37 3.60
N GLU A 193 -19.84 6.07 3.29
CA GLU A 193 -19.31 5.04 4.19
C GLU A 193 -18.18 4.20 3.57
N ALA A 194 -17.91 4.39 2.27
CA ALA A 194 -16.89 3.62 1.59
C ALA A 194 -15.48 3.98 2.08
N SER A 195 -14.62 2.98 2.12
CA SER A 195 -13.24 3.12 2.58
C SER A 195 -12.26 2.37 1.70
N TYR A 196 -11.00 2.78 1.75
CA TYR A 196 -9.88 2.10 1.11
C TYR A 196 -8.59 2.38 1.86
N THR A 197 -7.73 1.36 1.96
CA THR A 197 -6.42 1.48 2.62
C THR A 197 -5.32 1.14 1.64
N MET A 198 -4.27 1.95 1.60
CA MET A 198 -3.01 1.66 0.91
C MET A 198 -1.83 1.68 1.87
N TYR A 199 -0.79 0.93 1.52
CA TYR A 199 0.47 0.90 2.23
C TYR A 199 1.57 1.39 1.29
N THR A 200 2.38 2.31 1.78
CA THR A 200 3.43 2.96 0.99
C THR A 200 4.64 3.31 1.86
N SER A 201 5.67 3.82 1.23
CA SER A 201 6.92 4.24 1.86
C SER A 201 7.27 5.67 1.46
N ASP A 202 8.35 6.20 2.01
CA ASP A 202 8.97 7.44 1.57
C ASP A 202 10.02 7.18 0.46
N PRO A 203 10.35 8.16 -0.39
CA PRO A 203 11.53 8.14 -1.23
C PRO A 203 12.70 8.77 -0.47
N SER A 204 13.71 7.98 -0.15
CA SER A 204 14.93 8.52 0.49
C SER A 204 15.95 9.02 -0.56
N PRO A 205 16.90 9.90 -0.20
CA PRO A 205 18.02 10.21 -1.07
C PRO A 205 18.81 8.96 -1.45
N GLU A 206 18.94 8.00 -0.54
CA GLU A 206 19.61 6.72 -0.73
C GLU A 206 18.89 5.83 -1.75
N TYR A 207 17.58 5.95 -1.94
CA TYR A 207 16.85 5.30 -3.02
C TYR A 207 17.38 5.73 -4.40
N VAL A 208 17.60 7.03 -4.59
CA VAL A 208 18.14 7.57 -5.85
C VAL A 208 19.58 7.11 -6.06
N ASP A 209 20.41 7.15 -5.02
CA ASP A 209 21.80 6.71 -5.08
C ASP A 209 21.92 5.20 -5.33
N PHE A 210 21.04 4.38 -4.74
CA PHE A 210 20.97 2.95 -5.00
C PHE A 210 20.70 2.67 -6.48
N ASN A 211 19.67 3.26 -7.06
CA ASN A 211 19.32 3.08 -8.46
C ASN A 211 20.42 3.56 -9.43
N ARG A 212 21.14 4.63 -9.06
CA ARG A 212 22.32 5.08 -9.82
C ARG A 212 23.47 4.08 -9.76
N SER A 213 23.71 3.45 -8.61
CA SER A 213 24.77 2.46 -8.42
C SER A 213 24.50 1.15 -9.17
N GLU A 214 23.25 0.70 -9.26
CA GLU A 214 22.86 -0.45 -10.06
C GLU A 214 23.22 -0.28 -11.54
N TYR A 215 22.94 0.88 -12.10
CA TYR A 215 23.33 1.16 -13.49
C TYR A 215 24.86 1.09 -13.70
N ALA A 216 25.65 1.56 -12.76
CA ALA A 216 27.11 1.47 -12.81
C ALA A 216 27.59 0.00 -12.74
N TYR A 217 26.97 -0.82 -11.89
CA TYR A 217 27.23 -2.24 -11.77
C TYR A 217 26.94 -2.99 -13.09
N TRP A 218 25.76 -2.78 -13.68
CA TRP A 218 25.38 -3.35 -14.96
C TRP A 218 26.32 -2.97 -16.09
N LYS A 219 26.75 -1.72 -16.13
CA LYS A 219 27.73 -1.23 -17.12
C LYS A 219 29.07 -1.93 -16.96
N GLN A 220 29.52 -2.18 -15.72
CA GLN A 220 30.74 -2.92 -15.45
C GLN A 220 30.59 -4.39 -15.81
N ALA A 221 29.52 -5.06 -15.39
CA ALA A 221 29.25 -6.46 -15.69
C ALA A 221 29.24 -6.76 -17.19
N ARG A 222 28.65 -5.85 -18.01
CA ARG A 222 28.73 -5.93 -19.48
C ARG A 222 30.16 -5.83 -20.03
N LYS A 223 31.00 -4.95 -19.47
CA LYS A 223 32.40 -4.83 -19.87
C LYS A 223 33.20 -6.09 -19.55
N ASP A 224 32.85 -6.74 -18.45
CA ASP A 224 33.51 -7.93 -17.95
C ASP A 224 32.96 -9.23 -18.59
N GLY A 225 31.98 -9.11 -19.51
CA GLY A 225 31.35 -10.24 -20.23
C GLY A 225 30.53 -11.17 -19.33
N LEU A 226 30.03 -10.66 -18.20
CA LEU A 226 29.22 -11.43 -17.25
C LEU A 226 27.71 -11.41 -17.59
N VAL A 227 27.29 -10.51 -18.47
CA VAL A 227 25.91 -10.35 -18.98
C VAL A 227 25.94 -9.78 -20.39
#